data_30bc90ec07b17c1d6acc9b4ff6ff1983
#
_entry.id   30bc90ec07b17c1d6acc9b4ff6ff1983
#
_cell.length_a   1.000
_cell.length_b   1.000
_cell.length_c   1.000
_cell.angle_alpha   90.00
_cell.angle_beta   90.00
_cell.angle_gamma   90.00
#
_symmetry.space_group_name_H-M   'P 1'
#
loop_
_entity.id
_entity.type
_entity.pdbx_description
1 polymer ?
#
loop_
_entity_poly.entity_id
_entity_poly.type
_entity_poly.pdbx_seq_one_letter_code
_entity_poly.pdbx_strand_id
1 'polypeptide(L)'
;DLHWLGADPNGGIFYGSDYFDKCYEYAEKLITEGKAYVDDLTREEMREYRGSDAGKPSRPSPWRDRSPEENIDLFRRMRAGEFKEGEKTLRAKIDLASPNMNMRDPAIYRIKYAEHHRQGNKWCIYPMYDFAHPIQDAIEGITHSMCSLEFENHRPLYNWVIENIFGAEFPKQREFARLNMTNTVMSKRYLRELVEMGIVDGWDDPRMPTLCGLRRRGYTPTS
;
A
#
# COMPACT_ATOMS: atom_id res chain seq x y z
N ASP A 1 7.28 -18.30 -13.34
CA ASP A 1 5.86 -18.23 -13.78
C ASP A 1 5.67 -17.23 -14.91
N LEU A 2 6.20 -15.99 -14.84
CA LEU A 2 6.01 -14.97 -15.88
C LEU A 2 6.49 -15.44 -17.26
N HIS A 3 7.71 -15.96 -17.37
CA HIS A 3 8.22 -16.53 -18.63
C HIS A 3 7.34 -17.66 -19.17
N TRP A 4 6.85 -18.53 -18.27
CA TRP A 4 5.97 -19.61 -18.70
C TRP A 4 4.62 -19.08 -19.25
N LEU A 5 4.11 -17.97 -18.69
CA LEU A 5 2.92 -17.29 -19.20
C LEU A 5 3.17 -16.50 -20.49
N GLY A 6 4.41 -16.38 -20.94
CA GLY A 6 4.81 -15.57 -22.09
C GLY A 6 4.84 -14.06 -21.78
N ALA A 7 4.80 -13.70 -20.50
CA ALA A 7 4.84 -12.31 -20.05
C ALA A 7 6.29 -11.93 -19.67
N ASP A 8 7.08 -11.55 -20.66
CA ASP A 8 8.42 -11.03 -20.42
C ASP A 8 8.35 -9.52 -20.14
N PRO A 9 8.96 -9.04 -19.05
CA PRO A 9 8.96 -7.60 -18.72
C PRO A 9 9.65 -6.78 -19.80
N ASN A 10 8.90 -5.88 -20.44
CA ASN A 10 9.39 -5.05 -21.55
C ASN A 10 10.06 -3.78 -21.01
N GLY A 11 11.01 -3.73 -20.35
CA GLY A 11 11.70 -2.59 -19.72
C GLY A 11 12.45 -2.99 -18.45
N GLY A 12 12.35 -4.26 -18.06
CA GLY A 12 13.02 -4.80 -16.89
C GLY A 12 12.13 -4.94 -15.68
N ILE A 13 12.74 -5.25 -14.55
CA ILE A 13 12.06 -5.41 -13.26
C ILE A 13 12.44 -4.23 -12.38
N PHE A 14 11.44 -3.52 -11.89
CA PHE A 14 11.60 -2.39 -10.99
C PHE A 14 11.05 -2.74 -9.60
N TYR A 15 11.68 -2.21 -8.57
CA TYR A 15 11.33 -2.53 -7.20
C TYR A 15 10.84 -1.28 -6.47
N GLY A 16 9.70 -1.36 -5.81
CA GLY A 16 9.11 -0.24 -5.07
C GLY A 16 10.05 0.38 -4.03
N SER A 17 10.95 -0.43 -3.45
CA SER A 17 11.94 0.07 -2.49
C SER A 17 13.01 1.00 -3.09
N ASP A 18 13.20 0.99 -4.41
CA ASP A 18 14.15 1.86 -5.08
C ASP A 18 13.63 3.31 -5.17
N TYR A 19 12.33 3.51 -4.93
CA TYR A 19 11.64 4.80 -4.92
C TYR A 19 11.40 5.37 -3.51
N PHE A 20 11.90 4.76 -2.44
CA PHE A 20 11.67 5.24 -1.07
C PHE A 20 12.18 6.66 -0.84
N ASP A 21 13.33 7.02 -1.43
CA ASP A 21 13.84 8.40 -1.36
C ASP A 21 12.83 9.38 -2.02
N LYS A 22 12.24 9.03 -3.17
CA LYS A 22 11.23 9.84 -3.85
C LYS A 22 9.91 9.92 -3.07
N CYS A 23 9.46 8.81 -2.51
CA CYS A 23 8.29 8.82 -1.62
C CYS A 23 8.51 9.77 -0.43
N TYR A 24 9.71 9.79 0.15
CA TYR A 24 10.05 10.69 1.24
C TYR A 24 10.00 12.17 0.82
N GLU A 25 10.63 12.51 -0.32
CA GLU A 25 10.60 13.88 -0.89
C GLU A 25 9.15 14.34 -1.14
N TYR A 26 8.30 13.49 -1.72
CA TYR A 26 6.89 13.82 -1.98
C TYR A 26 6.04 13.90 -0.70
N ALA A 27 6.39 13.15 0.34
CA ALA A 27 5.75 13.30 1.64
C ALA A 27 6.09 14.67 2.26
N GLU A 28 7.36 15.11 2.21
CA GLU A 28 7.76 16.46 2.65
C GLU A 28 7.03 17.55 1.85
N LYS A 29 6.86 17.37 0.52
CA LYS A 29 6.08 18.30 -0.32
C LYS A 29 4.64 18.42 0.19
N LEU A 30 3.94 17.30 0.42
CA LEU A 30 2.56 17.34 0.92
C LEU A 30 2.45 18.00 2.29
N ILE A 31 3.42 17.79 3.18
CA ILE A 31 3.47 18.47 4.48
C ILE A 31 3.62 19.98 4.29
N THR A 32 4.56 20.40 3.47
CA THR A 32 4.84 21.83 3.20
C THR A 32 3.61 22.53 2.59
N GLU A 33 2.83 21.82 1.77
CA GLU A 33 1.59 22.32 1.19
C GLU A 33 0.37 22.23 2.16
N GLY A 34 0.57 21.79 3.39
CA GLY A 34 -0.50 21.61 4.38
C GLY A 34 -1.47 20.46 4.07
N LYS A 35 -1.07 19.54 3.20
CA LYS A 35 -1.87 18.38 2.75
C LYS A 35 -1.56 17.09 3.52
N ALA A 36 -0.61 17.13 4.44
CA ALA A 36 -0.29 16.02 5.33
C ALA A 36 0.13 16.54 6.70
N TYR A 37 -0.08 15.74 7.73
CA TYR A 37 0.28 16.07 9.11
C TYR A 37 0.77 14.84 9.88
N VAL A 38 1.64 15.06 10.86
CA VAL A 38 2.08 14.01 11.78
C VAL A 38 1.07 13.89 12.91
N ASP A 39 0.55 12.70 13.09
CA ASP A 39 -0.45 12.35 14.10
C ASP A 39 0.19 11.53 15.23
N ASP A 40 -0.14 11.86 16.47
CA ASP A 40 0.36 11.17 17.66
C ASP A 40 -0.66 10.17 18.22
N LEU A 41 -1.80 9.99 17.56
CA LEU A 41 -2.78 9.00 17.97
C LEU A 41 -2.24 7.59 17.81
N THR A 42 -2.49 6.75 18.80
CA THR A 42 -2.28 5.31 18.70
C THR A 42 -3.18 4.68 17.62
N ARG A 43 -2.89 3.45 17.24
CA ARG A 43 -3.69 2.73 16.24
C ARG A 43 -5.16 2.56 16.68
N GLU A 44 -5.37 2.33 17.96
CA GLU A 44 -6.69 2.17 18.56
C GLU A 44 -7.46 3.50 18.53
N GLU A 45 -6.84 4.59 18.97
CA GLU A 45 -7.41 5.94 18.91
C GLU A 45 -7.70 6.36 17.48
N MET A 46 -6.78 6.11 16.52
CA MET A 46 -7.03 6.41 15.10
C MET A 46 -8.28 5.71 14.56
N ARG A 47 -8.53 4.46 14.96
CA ARG A 47 -9.74 3.74 14.58
C ARG A 47 -11.00 4.40 15.17
N GLU A 48 -10.92 4.80 16.44
CA GLU A 48 -12.03 5.49 17.10
C GLU A 48 -12.32 6.83 16.43
N TYR A 49 -11.29 7.64 16.17
CA TYR A 49 -11.41 8.96 15.56
C TYR A 49 -11.92 8.89 14.11
N ARG A 50 -11.49 7.89 13.33
CA ARG A 50 -11.95 7.70 11.95
C ARG A 50 -13.42 7.31 11.84
N GLY A 51 -14.00 6.78 12.90
CA GLY A 51 -15.40 6.32 12.91
C GLY A 51 -15.57 4.97 12.23
N SER A 52 -16.80 4.66 11.81
CA SER A 52 -17.13 3.39 11.16
C SER A 52 -18.15 3.58 10.04
N ASP A 53 -18.25 2.60 9.14
CA ASP A 53 -19.26 2.55 8.08
C ASP A 53 -20.67 2.37 8.65
N ALA A 54 -20.80 1.88 9.90
CA ALA A 54 -22.07 1.72 10.62
C ALA A 54 -22.64 3.03 11.21
N GLY A 55 -22.18 4.18 10.71
CA GLY A 55 -22.76 5.49 11.05
C GLY A 55 -22.09 6.20 12.23
N LYS A 56 -20.98 5.69 12.77
CA LYS A 56 -20.21 6.46 13.77
C LYS A 56 -19.41 7.55 13.02
N PRO A 57 -19.65 8.86 13.30
CA PRO A 57 -18.99 9.93 12.57
C PRO A 57 -17.49 9.97 12.87
N SER A 58 -16.71 10.43 11.90
CA SER A 58 -15.31 10.77 12.12
C SER A 58 -15.21 12.04 12.94
N ARG A 59 -14.10 12.18 13.65
CA ARG A 59 -13.72 13.44 14.31
C ARG A 59 -12.25 13.77 14.00
N PRO A 60 -11.90 15.07 13.94
CA PRO A 60 -10.53 15.47 13.68
C PRO A 60 -9.61 15.03 14.80
N SER A 61 -8.39 14.59 14.45
CA SER A 61 -7.31 14.41 15.41
C SER A 61 -6.95 15.76 16.05
N PRO A 62 -6.59 15.82 17.34
CA PRO A 62 -6.06 17.02 17.97
C PRO A 62 -4.81 17.61 17.25
N TRP A 63 -4.11 16.78 16.49
CA TRP A 63 -2.87 17.12 15.82
C TRP A 63 -3.04 17.50 14.33
N ARG A 64 -4.28 17.46 13.83
CA ARG A 64 -4.60 17.69 12.41
C ARG A 64 -4.21 19.08 11.92
N ASP A 65 -4.22 20.06 12.80
CA ASP A 65 -3.99 21.46 12.45
C ASP A 65 -2.63 21.99 12.95
N ARG A 66 -1.66 21.09 13.17
CA ARG A 66 -0.25 21.49 13.35
C ARG A 66 0.26 22.26 12.15
N SER A 67 1.16 23.22 12.37
CA SER A 67 1.78 23.96 11.29
C SER A 67 2.62 23.07 10.38
N PRO A 68 2.80 23.43 9.10
CA PRO A 68 3.70 22.71 8.19
C PRO A 68 5.12 22.59 8.74
N GLU A 69 5.65 23.64 9.39
CA GLU A 69 7.00 23.67 9.95
C GLU A 69 7.16 22.64 11.08
N GLU A 70 6.20 22.56 11.98
CA GLU A 70 6.19 21.57 13.07
C GLU A 70 6.06 20.13 12.49
N ASN A 71 5.20 19.93 11.50
CA ASN A 71 5.03 18.63 10.86
C ASN A 71 6.29 18.18 10.12
N ILE A 72 7.02 19.08 9.44
CA ILE A 72 8.29 18.77 8.77
C ILE A 72 9.34 18.38 9.81
N ASP A 73 9.47 19.11 10.92
CA ASP A 73 10.41 18.77 11.99
C ASP A 73 10.11 17.36 12.52
N LEU A 74 8.87 17.11 12.89
CA LEU A 74 8.44 15.81 13.40
C LEU A 74 8.68 14.66 12.40
N PHE A 75 8.38 14.88 11.12
CA PHE A 75 8.57 13.86 10.09
C PHE A 75 10.06 13.54 9.87
N ARG A 76 10.94 14.55 9.91
CA ARG A 76 12.39 14.36 9.86
C ARG A 76 12.92 13.60 11.08
N ARG A 77 12.39 13.88 12.25
CA ARG A 77 12.72 13.17 13.49
C ARG A 77 12.19 11.72 13.47
N MET A 78 11.02 11.47 12.86
CA MET A 78 10.58 10.09 12.57
C MET A 78 11.63 9.35 11.72
N ARG A 79 12.15 10.01 10.67
CA ARG A 79 13.17 9.45 9.79
C ARG A 79 14.51 9.24 10.51
N ALA A 80 14.84 10.08 11.47
CA ALA A 80 16.02 9.96 12.32
C ALA A 80 15.93 8.85 13.38
N GLY A 81 14.75 8.23 13.55
CA GLY A 81 14.56 7.14 14.49
C GLY A 81 14.34 7.56 15.94
N GLU A 82 13.89 8.80 16.17
CA GLU A 82 13.67 9.31 17.52
C GLU A 82 12.41 8.77 18.21
N PHE A 83 11.49 8.17 17.45
CA PHE A 83 10.19 7.70 17.96
C PHE A 83 10.04 6.18 17.81
N LYS A 84 9.25 5.57 18.70
CA LYS A 84 8.93 4.14 18.66
C LYS A 84 7.88 3.83 17.61
N GLU A 85 7.77 2.54 17.23
CA GLU A 85 6.67 2.06 16.39
C GLU A 85 5.32 2.39 17.04
N GLY A 86 4.40 2.95 16.24
CA GLY A 86 3.06 3.32 16.68
C GLY A 86 2.95 4.66 17.42
N GLU A 87 4.07 5.34 17.72
CA GLU A 87 4.06 6.63 18.43
C GLU A 87 3.73 7.81 17.53
N LYS A 88 4.12 7.74 16.25
CA LYS A 88 3.86 8.76 15.24
C LYS A 88 3.45 8.11 13.92
N THR A 89 2.54 8.76 13.20
CA THR A 89 2.08 8.35 11.88
C THR A 89 1.90 9.58 11.02
N LEU A 90 2.39 9.59 9.77
CA LEU A 90 2.07 10.66 8.83
C LEU A 90 0.73 10.32 8.15
N ARG A 91 -0.21 11.27 8.18
CA ARG A 91 -1.53 11.15 7.58
C ARG A 91 -1.74 12.20 6.49
N ALA A 92 -2.42 11.80 5.42
CA ALA A 92 -2.93 12.77 4.44
C ALA A 92 -4.10 13.54 5.07
N LYS A 93 -4.18 14.85 4.80
CA LYS A 93 -5.25 15.74 5.23
C LYS A 93 -6.27 15.88 4.10
N ILE A 94 -7.34 15.09 4.14
CA ILE A 94 -8.32 15.00 3.05
C ILE A 94 -9.73 15.40 3.53
N ASP A 95 -10.61 14.42 3.74
CA ASP A 95 -12.01 14.68 4.08
C ASP A 95 -12.52 13.69 5.14
N LEU A 96 -12.71 14.18 6.34
CA LEU A 96 -13.23 13.38 7.46
C LEU A 96 -14.70 13.00 7.30
N ALA A 97 -15.46 13.73 6.48
CA ALA A 97 -16.87 13.47 6.22
C ALA A 97 -17.10 12.48 5.06
N SER A 98 -16.04 12.07 4.37
CA SER A 98 -16.16 11.16 3.24
C SER A 98 -16.87 9.86 3.61
N PRO A 99 -17.82 9.38 2.80
CA PRO A 99 -18.40 8.05 2.98
C PRO A 99 -17.36 6.94 2.80
N ASN A 100 -16.30 7.20 2.02
CA ASN A 100 -15.20 6.28 1.82
C ASN A 100 -14.18 6.41 2.96
N MET A 101 -14.05 5.37 3.76
CA MET A 101 -13.11 5.31 4.90
C MET A 101 -11.65 5.57 4.49
N ASN A 102 -11.27 5.22 3.25
CA ASN A 102 -9.91 5.43 2.75
C ASN A 102 -9.58 6.91 2.49
N MET A 103 -10.59 7.78 2.47
CA MET A 103 -10.43 9.24 2.28
C MET A 103 -10.47 10.02 3.61
N ARG A 104 -10.74 9.34 4.74
CA ARG A 104 -10.82 9.97 6.06
C ARG A 104 -9.44 10.07 6.71
N ASP A 105 -8.63 10.99 6.21
CA ASP A 105 -7.24 11.23 6.63
C ASP A 105 -6.44 9.92 6.79
N PRO A 106 -6.18 9.19 5.69
CA PRO A 106 -5.48 7.92 5.74
C PRO A 106 -4.02 8.07 6.15
N ALA A 107 -3.47 7.06 6.81
CA ALA A 107 -2.04 6.96 7.07
C ALA A 107 -1.28 6.77 5.74
N ILE A 108 -0.23 7.56 5.50
CA ILE A 108 0.63 7.48 4.30
C ILE A 108 2.07 7.07 4.64
N TYR A 109 2.52 7.26 5.89
CA TYR A 109 3.79 6.75 6.42
C TYR A 109 3.63 6.21 7.83
N ARG A 110 4.39 5.17 8.16
CA ARG A 110 4.48 4.61 9.51
C ARG A 110 5.93 4.35 9.91
N ILE A 111 6.20 4.33 11.21
CA ILE A 111 7.45 3.88 11.78
C ILE A 111 7.45 2.34 11.82
N LYS A 112 8.53 1.73 11.35
CA LYS A 112 8.74 0.29 11.39
C LYS A 112 10.23 -0.02 11.51
N TYR A 113 10.65 -0.60 12.61
CA TYR A 113 12.02 -1.08 12.81
C TYR A 113 12.13 -2.54 12.34
N ALA A 114 12.53 -2.70 11.08
CA ALA A 114 12.77 -4.01 10.48
C ALA A 114 13.82 -3.89 9.38
N GLU A 115 14.70 -4.86 9.31
CA GLU A 115 15.62 -4.98 8.18
C GLU A 115 14.84 -5.26 6.90
N HIS A 116 15.07 -4.42 5.89
CA HIS A 116 14.44 -4.58 4.57
C HIS A 116 15.38 -5.38 3.66
N HIS A 117 14.88 -6.43 3.01
CA HIS A 117 15.67 -7.37 2.20
C HIS A 117 16.51 -6.72 1.08
N ARG A 118 16.17 -5.51 0.60
CA ARG A 118 16.94 -4.75 -0.40
C ARG A 118 17.62 -3.50 0.16
N GLN A 119 16.97 -2.82 1.12
CA GLN A 119 17.43 -1.54 1.67
C GLN A 119 18.16 -1.70 3.01
N GLY A 120 18.22 -2.92 3.56
CA GLY A 120 18.82 -3.16 4.87
C GLY A 120 18.16 -2.30 5.96
N ASN A 121 18.98 -1.63 6.74
CA ASN A 121 18.57 -0.76 7.84
C ASN A 121 18.58 0.73 7.46
N LYS A 122 18.57 1.07 6.16
CA LYS A 122 18.57 2.47 5.69
C LYS A 122 17.35 3.24 6.19
N TRP A 123 16.20 2.57 6.33
CA TRP A 123 14.91 3.18 6.66
C TRP A 123 14.35 2.64 7.97
N CYS A 124 13.76 3.53 8.76
CA CYS A 124 12.93 3.19 9.93
C CYS A 124 11.51 3.75 9.83
N ILE A 125 11.20 4.43 8.73
CA ILE A 125 9.84 4.82 8.33
C ILE A 125 9.57 4.28 6.92
N TYR A 126 8.34 3.86 6.68
CA TYR A 126 7.95 3.24 5.41
C TYR A 126 6.66 3.85 4.89
N PRO A 127 6.59 4.14 3.57
CA PRO A 127 5.34 4.58 2.97
C PRO A 127 4.31 3.45 3.00
N MET A 128 3.05 3.82 3.16
CA MET A 128 1.94 2.89 2.99
C MET A 128 1.74 2.58 1.51
N TYR A 129 1.15 1.42 1.22
CA TYR A 129 0.91 0.97 -0.15
C TYR A 129 0.18 2.02 -1.00
N ASP A 130 -0.90 2.59 -0.46
CA ASP A 130 -1.72 3.58 -1.16
C ASP A 130 -1.00 4.89 -1.49
N PHE A 131 0.14 5.13 -0.87
CA PHE A 131 1.00 6.27 -1.15
C PHE A 131 2.16 5.92 -2.09
N ALA A 132 2.83 4.78 -1.85
CA ALA A 132 4.00 4.38 -2.63
C ALA A 132 3.63 3.94 -4.06
N HIS A 133 2.53 3.19 -4.22
CA HIS A 133 2.13 2.61 -5.49
C HIS A 133 1.84 3.68 -6.57
N PRO A 134 0.98 4.69 -6.35
CA PRO A 134 0.77 5.73 -7.35
C PRO A 134 2.04 6.51 -7.71
N ILE A 135 2.92 6.75 -6.75
CA ILE A 135 4.20 7.44 -6.97
C ILE A 135 5.10 6.63 -7.88
N GLN A 136 5.26 5.34 -7.62
CA GLN A 136 6.04 4.44 -8.46
C GLN A 136 5.48 4.39 -9.88
N ASP A 137 4.18 4.18 -10.02
CA ASP A 137 3.51 4.13 -11.32
C ASP A 137 3.74 5.41 -12.14
N ALA A 138 3.62 6.57 -11.52
CA ALA A 138 3.84 7.85 -12.19
C ALA A 138 5.29 8.04 -12.65
N ILE A 139 6.26 7.68 -11.79
CA ILE A 139 7.70 7.79 -12.12
C ILE A 139 8.07 6.83 -13.26
N GLU A 140 7.50 5.63 -13.28
CA GLU A 140 7.74 4.61 -14.31
C GLU A 140 6.96 4.87 -15.61
N GLY A 141 6.11 5.90 -15.66
CA GLY A 141 5.33 6.23 -16.85
C GLY A 141 4.20 5.23 -17.14
N ILE A 142 3.71 4.54 -16.12
CA ILE A 142 2.56 3.64 -16.23
C ILE A 142 1.32 4.44 -16.60
N THR A 143 0.57 3.96 -17.58
CA THR A 143 -0.71 4.57 -17.99
C THR A 143 -1.92 3.90 -17.36
N HIS A 144 -1.85 2.58 -17.19
CA HIS A 144 -2.91 1.74 -16.63
C HIS A 144 -2.36 0.96 -15.44
N SER A 145 -2.67 1.41 -14.23
CA SER A 145 -2.31 0.74 -12.99
C SER A 145 -3.34 -0.35 -12.68
N MET A 146 -2.95 -1.61 -12.80
CA MET A 146 -3.86 -2.73 -12.65
C MET A 146 -3.79 -3.35 -11.26
N CYS A 147 -4.95 -3.58 -10.64
CA CYS A 147 -5.06 -4.24 -9.34
C CYS A 147 -6.33 -5.09 -9.25
N SER A 148 -6.52 -5.78 -8.13
CA SER A 148 -7.75 -6.54 -7.88
C SER A 148 -8.88 -5.65 -7.36
N LEU A 149 -10.14 -6.12 -7.50
CA LEU A 149 -11.36 -5.40 -7.07
C LEU A 149 -11.36 -4.98 -5.59
N GLU A 150 -10.57 -5.62 -4.75
CA GLU A 150 -10.40 -5.24 -3.35
C GLU A 150 -9.94 -3.79 -3.18
N PHE A 151 -9.27 -3.22 -4.18
CA PHE A 151 -8.74 -1.85 -4.20
C PHE A 151 -9.66 -0.82 -4.87
N GLU A 152 -10.88 -1.18 -5.25
CA GLU A 152 -11.83 -0.25 -5.86
C GLU A 152 -12.06 0.99 -4.99
N ASN A 153 -12.28 0.78 -3.70
CA ASN A 153 -12.46 1.86 -2.72
C ASN A 153 -11.17 2.65 -2.43
N HIS A 154 -10.01 2.17 -2.86
CA HIS A 154 -8.73 2.87 -2.74
C HIS A 154 -8.45 3.80 -3.94
N ARG A 155 -9.14 3.63 -5.08
CA ARG A 155 -8.96 4.45 -6.29
C ARG A 155 -9.06 5.96 -6.04
N PRO A 156 -10.00 6.48 -5.22
CA PRO A 156 -10.02 7.91 -4.92
C PRO A 156 -8.74 8.41 -4.24
N LEU A 157 -8.15 7.61 -3.34
CA LEU A 157 -6.88 7.95 -2.70
C LEU A 157 -5.72 7.89 -3.69
N TYR A 158 -5.67 6.88 -4.56
CA TYR A 158 -4.71 6.81 -5.66
C TYR A 158 -4.74 8.08 -6.51
N ASN A 159 -5.93 8.48 -6.97
CA ASN A 159 -6.11 9.70 -7.75
C ASN A 159 -5.69 10.95 -6.98
N TRP A 160 -6.03 11.04 -5.70
CA TRP A 160 -5.63 12.16 -4.84
C TRP A 160 -4.11 12.31 -4.76
N VAL A 161 -3.37 11.21 -4.65
CA VAL A 161 -1.90 11.21 -4.64
C VAL A 161 -1.36 11.71 -5.98
N ILE A 162 -1.87 11.19 -7.10
CA ILE A 162 -1.43 11.61 -8.45
C ILE A 162 -1.68 13.09 -8.68
N GLU A 163 -2.87 13.57 -8.37
CA GLU A 163 -3.26 14.98 -8.56
C GLU A 163 -2.41 15.94 -7.71
N ASN A 164 -2.21 15.61 -6.43
CA ASN A 164 -1.52 16.50 -5.50
C ASN A 164 0.01 16.48 -5.62
N ILE A 165 0.59 15.42 -6.14
CA ILE A 165 2.04 15.31 -6.31
C ILE A 165 2.47 15.73 -7.72
N PHE A 166 1.78 15.23 -8.75
CA PHE A 166 2.19 15.36 -10.14
C PHE A 166 1.33 16.35 -10.93
N GLY A 167 0.15 16.73 -10.43
CA GLY A 167 -0.78 17.60 -11.15
C GLY A 167 -1.30 16.97 -12.45
N ALA A 168 -1.36 15.64 -12.51
CA ALA A 168 -1.63 14.88 -13.71
C ALA A 168 -2.91 14.05 -13.60
N GLU A 169 -3.46 13.64 -14.75
CA GLU A 169 -4.59 12.70 -14.82
C GLU A 169 -4.15 11.23 -14.94
N PHE A 170 -2.89 10.96 -15.20
CA PHE A 170 -2.31 9.63 -15.37
C PHE A 170 -1.16 9.39 -14.39
N PRO A 171 -0.93 8.16 -13.96
CA PRO A 171 -1.62 6.91 -14.32
C PRO A 171 -3.05 6.81 -13.78
N LYS A 172 -3.85 5.87 -14.33
CA LYS A 172 -5.22 5.57 -13.85
C LYS A 172 -5.32 4.13 -13.35
N GLN A 173 -5.84 3.98 -12.14
CA GLN A 173 -6.11 2.67 -11.56
C GLN A 173 -7.29 1.98 -12.26
N ARG A 174 -7.12 0.68 -12.54
CA ARG A 174 -8.14 -0.21 -13.12
C ARG A 174 -8.17 -1.51 -12.33
N GLU A 175 -9.34 -1.91 -11.88
CA GLU A 175 -9.53 -3.08 -11.06
C GLU A 175 -10.09 -4.23 -11.87
N PHE A 176 -9.59 -5.42 -11.58
CA PHE A 176 -9.99 -6.68 -12.21
C PHE A 176 -10.48 -7.68 -11.17
N ALA A 177 -11.49 -8.45 -11.56
CA ALA A 177 -11.99 -9.54 -10.73
C ALA A 177 -10.89 -10.60 -10.53
N ARG A 178 -10.82 -11.13 -9.31
CA ARG A 178 -10.00 -12.30 -9.02
C ARG A 178 -10.58 -13.52 -9.72
N LEU A 179 -9.72 -14.33 -10.35
CA LEU A 179 -10.10 -15.63 -10.85
C LEU A 179 -10.41 -16.56 -9.68
N ASN A 180 -11.62 -17.06 -9.60
CA ASN A 180 -12.05 -18.03 -8.58
C ASN A 180 -12.26 -19.40 -9.22
N MET A 181 -11.94 -20.46 -8.46
CA MET A 181 -12.19 -21.84 -8.82
C MET A 181 -13.29 -22.41 -7.93
N THR A 182 -14.24 -23.14 -8.51
CA THR A 182 -15.32 -23.80 -7.76
C THR A 182 -14.75 -24.86 -6.82
N ASN A 183 -15.34 -24.98 -5.66
CA ASN A 183 -14.96 -25.96 -4.63
C ASN A 183 -13.46 -25.94 -4.24
N THR A 184 -12.81 -24.75 -4.37
CA THR A 184 -11.38 -24.63 -4.15
C THR A 184 -11.10 -23.46 -3.19
N VAL A 185 -10.33 -23.74 -2.13
CA VAL A 185 -9.84 -22.70 -1.22
C VAL A 185 -8.73 -21.91 -1.91
N MET A 186 -8.94 -20.60 -2.09
CA MET A 186 -7.98 -19.66 -2.72
C MET A 186 -7.25 -18.78 -1.71
N SER A 187 -7.48 -18.98 -0.41
CA SER A 187 -6.86 -18.18 0.65
C SER A 187 -5.41 -18.61 0.89
N LYS A 188 -4.46 -17.70 0.64
CA LYS A 188 -3.04 -17.93 0.92
C LYS A 188 -2.78 -18.42 2.36
N ARG A 189 -3.54 -17.90 3.33
CA ARG A 189 -3.39 -18.30 4.75
C ARG A 189 -3.65 -19.80 4.94
N TYR A 190 -4.77 -20.29 4.44
CA TYR A 190 -5.12 -21.70 4.54
C TYR A 190 -4.23 -22.61 3.70
N LEU A 191 -3.84 -22.16 2.50
CA LEU A 191 -2.92 -22.91 1.65
C LEU A 191 -1.54 -23.04 2.31
N ARG A 192 -1.08 -22.01 3.01
CA ARG A 192 0.16 -22.06 3.78
C ARG A 192 0.08 -23.07 4.91
N GLU A 193 -1.04 -23.14 5.63
CA GLU A 193 -1.27 -24.14 6.67
C GLU A 193 -1.13 -25.56 6.13
N LEU A 194 -1.63 -25.86 4.93
CA LEU A 194 -1.48 -27.17 4.30
C LEU A 194 -0.01 -27.53 4.03
N VAL A 195 0.80 -26.55 3.61
CA VAL A 195 2.25 -26.73 3.40
C VAL A 195 2.97 -26.95 4.74
N GLU A 196 2.68 -26.12 5.73
CA GLU A 196 3.31 -26.18 7.06
C GLU A 196 2.96 -27.48 7.81
N MET A 197 1.76 -28.01 7.60
CA MET A 197 1.31 -29.30 8.16
C MET A 197 1.83 -30.52 7.38
N GLY A 198 2.52 -30.33 6.25
CA GLY A 198 3.01 -31.41 5.41
C GLY A 198 1.91 -32.22 4.70
N ILE A 199 0.70 -31.66 4.55
CA ILE A 199 -0.40 -32.29 3.82
C ILE A 199 -0.14 -32.28 2.32
N VAL A 200 0.56 -31.25 1.84
CA VAL A 200 1.05 -31.10 0.47
C VAL A 200 2.57 -30.94 0.51
N ASP A 201 3.25 -31.34 -0.58
CA ASP A 201 4.71 -31.34 -0.63
C ASP A 201 5.32 -29.92 -0.74
N GLY A 202 4.53 -28.96 -1.17
CA GLY A 202 4.95 -27.56 -1.30
C GLY A 202 3.94 -26.74 -2.11
N TRP A 203 4.32 -25.50 -2.39
CA TRP A 203 3.49 -24.56 -3.15
C TRP A 203 3.29 -24.95 -4.63
N ASP A 204 4.15 -25.82 -5.16
CA ASP A 204 4.09 -26.37 -6.50
C ASP A 204 3.40 -27.74 -6.59
N ASP A 205 2.90 -28.26 -5.46
CA ASP A 205 2.13 -29.51 -5.43
C ASP A 205 0.96 -29.43 -6.43
N PRO A 206 0.73 -30.46 -7.26
CA PRO A 206 -0.38 -30.47 -8.21
C PRO A 206 -1.77 -30.28 -7.60
N ARG A 207 -1.93 -30.55 -6.32
CA ARG A 207 -3.19 -30.33 -5.57
C ARG A 207 -3.42 -28.86 -5.21
N MET A 208 -2.35 -28.02 -5.29
CA MET A 208 -2.43 -26.61 -4.95
C MET A 208 -2.99 -25.77 -6.13
N PRO A 209 -3.86 -24.76 -5.86
CA PRO A 209 -4.39 -23.86 -6.89
C PRO A 209 -3.40 -22.74 -7.21
N THR A 210 -2.15 -23.07 -7.42
CA THR A 210 -1.08 -22.15 -7.83
C THR A 210 -0.79 -22.31 -9.31
N LEU A 211 -0.16 -21.32 -9.94
CA LEU A 211 0.29 -21.44 -11.34
C LEU A 211 1.22 -22.63 -11.53
N CYS A 212 2.15 -22.85 -10.59
CA CYS A 212 3.02 -24.04 -10.62
C CYS A 212 2.24 -25.35 -10.49
N GLY A 213 1.25 -25.41 -9.60
CA GLY A 213 0.38 -26.57 -9.46
C GLY A 213 -0.44 -26.86 -10.71
N LEU A 214 -1.00 -25.83 -11.35
CA LEU A 214 -1.72 -25.93 -12.63
C LEU A 214 -0.80 -26.41 -13.75
N ARG A 215 0.38 -25.82 -13.87
CA ARG A 215 1.40 -26.23 -14.85
C ARG A 215 1.78 -27.69 -14.72
N ARG A 216 2.00 -28.16 -13.49
CA ARG A 216 2.31 -29.58 -13.23
C ARG A 216 1.16 -30.54 -13.56
N ARG A 217 -0.08 -30.06 -13.52
CA ARG A 217 -1.26 -30.81 -14.00
C ARG A 217 -1.43 -30.82 -15.50
N GLY A 218 -0.55 -30.14 -16.26
CA GLY A 218 -0.56 -30.11 -17.71
C GLY A 218 -1.37 -28.95 -18.33
N TYR A 219 -1.78 -27.96 -17.55
CA TYR A 219 -2.36 -26.75 -18.13
C TYR A 219 -1.31 -25.99 -18.95
N THR A 220 -1.72 -25.51 -20.10
CA THR A 220 -0.90 -24.62 -20.93
C THR A 220 -1.11 -23.15 -20.53
N PRO A 221 -0.16 -22.25 -20.86
CA PRO A 221 -0.35 -20.82 -20.61
C PRO A 221 -1.63 -20.27 -21.26
N THR A 222 -1.95 -20.73 -22.46
CA THR A 222 -3.16 -20.32 -23.20
C THR A 222 -4.45 -20.79 -22.52
N SER A 223 -4.42 -21.92 -21.84
CA SER A 223 -5.58 -22.45 -21.09
C SER A 223 -5.85 -21.65 -19.84
#